data_971488e95f1c280b5f6fe75f24445df1
#
_entry.id   971488e95f1c280b5f6fe75f24445df1
#
_cell.length_a   1.000
_cell.length_b   1.000
_cell.length_c   1.000
_cell.angle_alpha   90.00
_cell.angle_beta   90.00
_cell.angle_gamma   90.00
#
_symmetry.space_group_name_H-M   'P 1'
#
loop_
_entity.id
_entity.type
_entity.pdbx_description
1 polymer ?
#
loop_
_entity_poly.entity_id
_entity_poly.type
_entity_poly.pdbx_seq_one_letter_code
_entity_poly.pdbx_strand_id
1 'polypeptide(L)'
;FGILPRTMSDIVLCSTCPVADAGDNQGVSPGVTVTLDGSSSYDPNGSIIAYEWTQLSGTTVTLSDEEAAITTFTSPNSDGSLTFKLSVFDNDFNEATDEVVITISSPITIQDIQYTTVQGQYCYETPMAGETVITSGVVTAVKPGAYPNFFLTQPGANSWGGIYVYDTSVSPQVGDELVLSATVNEYYSFTQLIDVTSSSTISSGNSVNPLSISTGDLGIACSFEGEGYESMLVKVSNITIEGIDEFGNWVINDGSGQT
;
A
#
# COMPACT_ATOMS: atom_id res chain seq x y z
N PHE A 1 -18.76 34.20 40.17
CA PHE A 1 -17.55 33.39 40.03
C PHE A 1 -17.07 33.57 38.59
N GLY A 2 -16.06 34.44 38.39
CA GLY A 2 -15.44 34.67 37.10
C GLY A 2 -14.48 33.53 36.78
N ILE A 3 -14.69 32.84 35.67
CA ILE A 3 -13.70 31.93 35.10
C ILE A 3 -12.63 32.84 34.49
N LEU A 4 -11.44 32.88 35.07
CA LEU A 4 -10.30 33.54 34.45
C LEU A 4 -9.91 32.72 33.19
N PRO A 5 -9.66 33.37 32.06
CA PRO A 5 -9.16 32.66 30.89
C PRO A 5 -7.79 32.07 31.24
N ARG A 6 -7.62 30.76 31.00
CA ARG A 6 -6.31 30.08 31.06
C ARG A 6 -5.38 30.73 30.02
N THR A 7 -4.26 31.22 30.46
CA THR A 7 -3.22 31.73 29.57
C THR A 7 -2.40 30.56 29.01
N MET A 8 -1.77 30.73 27.84
CA MET A 8 -0.90 29.70 27.27
C MET A 8 0.27 29.27 28.18
N SER A 9 0.54 30.01 29.24
CA SER A 9 1.53 29.65 30.27
C SER A 9 1.09 28.52 31.22
N ASP A 10 -0.19 28.12 31.18
CA ASP A 10 -0.71 27.03 32.02
C ASP A 10 -0.55 25.63 31.36
N ILE A 11 0.02 25.56 30.18
CA ILE A 11 0.43 24.29 29.55
C ILE A 11 1.82 23.99 30.10
N VAL A 12 1.88 23.27 31.20
CA VAL A 12 3.12 22.64 31.66
C VAL A 12 3.38 21.46 30.69
N LEU A 13 4.30 21.66 29.78
CA LEU A 13 4.85 20.51 29.05
C LEU A 13 5.58 19.64 30.08
N CYS A 14 5.04 18.47 30.33
CA CYS A 14 5.68 17.51 31.21
C CYS A 14 6.97 17.02 30.54
N SER A 15 8.13 17.55 30.98
CA SER A 15 9.43 17.15 30.44
C SER A 15 9.89 15.78 30.95
N THR A 16 9.13 15.18 31.84
CA THR A 16 9.42 13.89 32.48
C THR A 16 8.30 12.87 32.29
N CYS A 17 7.28 13.17 31.47
CA CYS A 17 6.23 12.21 31.15
C CYS A 17 6.67 11.26 30.04
N PRO A 18 6.13 10.03 30.03
CA PRO A 18 6.36 9.12 28.93
C PRO A 18 5.77 9.63 27.62
N VAL A 19 6.22 9.08 26.52
CA VAL A 19 5.69 9.31 25.18
C VAL A 19 5.11 7.99 24.70
N ALA A 20 3.80 7.96 24.45
CA ALA A 20 3.14 6.83 23.85
C ALA A 20 3.30 6.89 22.31
N ASP A 21 3.50 5.74 21.70
CA ASP A 21 3.55 5.55 20.27
C ASP A 21 2.80 4.24 19.95
N ALA A 22 1.58 4.36 19.41
CA ALA A 22 0.71 3.23 19.06
C ALA A 22 1.00 2.68 17.65
N GLY A 23 2.02 3.23 16.98
CA GLY A 23 2.36 2.93 15.60
C GLY A 23 1.47 3.65 14.58
N ASP A 24 1.82 3.48 13.31
CA ASP A 24 1.09 4.09 12.21
C ASP A 24 -0.28 3.44 11.95
N ASN A 25 -1.22 4.21 11.41
CA ASN A 25 -2.50 3.69 10.94
C ASN A 25 -2.29 2.60 9.88
N GLN A 26 -3.10 1.54 9.93
CA GLN A 26 -2.96 0.39 9.04
C GLN A 26 -4.22 0.18 8.19
N GLY A 27 -4.03 -0.17 6.90
CA GLY A 27 -5.07 -0.74 6.04
C GLY A 27 -4.88 -2.25 5.94
N VAL A 28 -5.92 -3.02 6.21
CA VAL A 28 -5.86 -4.49 6.24
C VAL A 28 -7.05 -5.13 5.55
N SER A 29 -6.87 -6.35 5.03
CA SER A 29 -7.98 -7.16 4.53
C SER A 29 -8.84 -7.73 5.65
N PRO A 30 -10.10 -8.08 5.39
CA PRO A 30 -10.93 -8.85 6.31
C PRO A 30 -10.31 -10.20 6.69
N GLY A 31 -10.47 -10.61 7.95
CA GLY A 31 -10.11 -11.96 8.43
C GLY A 31 -8.62 -12.23 8.62
N VAL A 32 -7.75 -11.20 8.52
CA VAL A 32 -6.29 -11.36 8.72
C VAL A 32 -5.85 -11.05 10.15
N THR A 33 -4.69 -11.57 10.54
CA THR A 33 -4.07 -11.20 11.81
C THR A 33 -3.44 -9.82 11.69
N VAL A 34 -3.80 -8.94 12.63
CA VAL A 34 -3.27 -7.56 12.74
C VAL A 34 -2.40 -7.48 13.98
N THR A 35 -1.27 -6.79 13.88
CA THR A 35 -0.37 -6.51 15.00
C THR A 35 -0.48 -5.04 15.38
N LEU A 36 -0.71 -4.78 16.67
CA LEU A 36 -0.57 -3.46 17.28
C LEU A 36 0.79 -3.44 17.99
N ASP A 37 1.63 -2.49 17.67
CA ASP A 37 3.01 -2.40 18.19
C ASP A 37 3.24 -1.04 18.87
N GLY A 38 3.23 -1.07 20.20
CA GLY A 38 3.51 0.09 21.06
C GLY A 38 4.95 0.13 21.57
N SER A 39 5.84 -0.73 21.06
CA SER A 39 7.22 -0.87 21.57
C SER A 39 8.12 0.34 21.34
N SER A 40 7.73 1.25 20.45
CA SER A 40 8.41 2.53 20.23
C SER A 40 8.14 3.58 21.29
N SER A 41 7.18 3.32 22.19
CA SER A 41 6.92 4.19 23.34
C SER A 41 8.13 4.27 24.26
N TYR A 42 8.42 5.45 24.79
CA TYR A 42 9.59 5.67 25.65
C TYR A 42 9.33 6.67 26.77
N ASP A 43 10.19 6.64 27.77
CA ASP A 43 10.24 7.65 28.84
C ASP A 43 11.60 8.37 28.77
N PRO A 44 11.61 9.72 28.66
CA PRO A 44 12.84 10.52 28.53
C PRO A 44 13.78 10.44 29.74
N ASN A 45 13.28 10.12 30.92
CA ASN A 45 14.04 10.13 32.19
C ASN A 45 13.98 8.84 32.98
N GLY A 46 13.29 7.81 32.46
CA GLY A 46 13.13 6.54 33.16
C GLY A 46 12.85 5.37 32.23
N SER A 47 11.78 4.64 32.48
CA SER A 47 11.36 3.49 31.70
C SER A 47 9.87 3.30 31.72
N ILE A 48 9.29 2.79 30.63
CA ILE A 48 7.92 2.30 30.59
C ILE A 48 7.82 1.00 31.40
N ILE A 49 6.86 0.95 32.30
CA ILE A 49 6.64 -0.21 33.20
C ILE A 49 5.34 -0.96 32.88
N ALA A 50 4.39 -0.33 32.16
CA ALA A 50 3.14 -0.98 31.77
C ALA A 50 2.60 -0.39 30.46
N TYR A 51 1.89 -1.24 29.73
CA TYR A 51 1.12 -0.94 28.52
C TYR A 51 -0.32 -1.35 28.77
N GLU A 52 -1.28 -0.65 28.15
CA GLU A 52 -2.69 -1.01 28.16
C GLU A 52 -3.33 -0.61 26.84
N TRP A 53 -3.82 -1.60 26.10
CA TRP A 53 -4.56 -1.40 24.86
C TRP A 53 -6.06 -1.44 25.11
N THR A 54 -6.78 -0.43 24.65
CA THR A 54 -8.24 -0.33 24.76
C THR A 54 -8.84 -0.09 23.38
N GLN A 55 -9.79 -0.92 22.95
CA GLN A 55 -10.56 -0.64 21.74
C GLN A 55 -11.58 0.47 22.02
N LEU A 56 -11.48 1.59 21.27
CA LEU A 56 -12.38 2.75 21.42
C LEU A 56 -13.61 2.66 20.53
N SER A 57 -13.46 2.09 19.31
CA SER A 57 -14.54 2.03 18.34
C SER A 57 -14.43 0.84 17.37
N GLY A 58 -15.52 0.61 16.63
CA GLY A 58 -15.66 -0.44 15.62
C GLY A 58 -16.18 -1.76 16.17
N THR A 59 -16.23 -2.79 15.31
CA THR A 59 -16.62 -4.15 15.69
C THR A 59 -15.68 -4.69 16.75
N THR A 60 -16.21 -5.15 17.88
CA THR A 60 -15.39 -5.66 19.00
C THR A 60 -14.55 -6.87 18.58
N VAL A 61 -13.26 -6.80 18.86
CA VAL A 61 -12.30 -7.88 18.67
C VAL A 61 -11.65 -8.27 19.99
N THR A 62 -10.99 -9.43 20.02
CA THR A 62 -10.24 -9.89 21.20
C THR A 62 -8.76 -9.75 20.92
N LEU A 63 -8.06 -8.96 21.74
CA LEU A 63 -6.61 -8.87 21.70
C LEU A 63 -5.98 -10.13 22.33
N SER A 64 -4.82 -10.52 21.81
CA SER A 64 -4.06 -11.64 22.36
C SER A 64 -3.57 -11.38 23.79
N ASP A 65 -3.21 -10.12 24.07
CA ASP A 65 -2.81 -9.63 25.39
C ASP A 65 -2.97 -8.11 25.39
N GLU A 66 -3.87 -7.58 26.23
CA GLU A 66 -4.15 -6.16 26.32
C GLU A 66 -3.06 -5.36 27.06
N GLU A 67 -2.19 -6.05 27.82
CA GLU A 67 -1.14 -5.46 28.64
C GLU A 67 0.27 -5.61 28.02
N ALA A 68 0.38 -6.23 26.82
CA ALA A 68 1.66 -6.39 26.13
C ALA A 68 2.02 -5.14 25.31
N ALA A 69 3.32 -4.84 25.20
CA ALA A 69 3.82 -3.81 24.28
C ALA A 69 3.42 -4.10 22.82
N ILE A 70 3.40 -5.38 22.45
CA ILE A 70 2.98 -5.84 21.12
C ILE A 70 1.84 -6.84 21.32
N THR A 71 0.70 -6.58 20.70
CA THR A 71 -0.48 -7.46 20.76
C THR A 71 -1.03 -7.71 19.36
N THR A 72 -1.85 -8.75 19.22
CA THR A 72 -2.48 -9.12 17.95
C THR A 72 -3.96 -9.39 18.10
N PHE A 73 -4.70 -9.23 17.00
CA PHE A 73 -6.08 -9.68 16.90
C PHE A 73 -6.39 -10.16 15.48
N THR A 74 -7.54 -10.79 15.26
CA THR A 74 -8.04 -11.10 13.91
C THR A 74 -9.02 -10.03 13.50
N SER A 75 -8.78 -9.40 12.33
CA SER A 75 -9.70 -8.38 11.78
C SER A 75 -11.08 -8.99 11.50
N PRO A 76 -12.18 -8.22 11.69
CA PRO A 76 -13.52 -8.59 11.24
C PRO A 76 -13.58 -9.00 9.77
N ASN A 77 -14.58 -9.86 9.43
CA ASN A 77 -14.78 -10.32 8.05
C ASN A 77 -15.60 -9.33 7.19
N SER A 78 -15.74 -8.08 7.63
CA SER A 78 -16.47 -7.02 6.94
C SER A 78 -15.67 -5.74 6.96
N ASP A 79 -15.81 -4.96 5.91
CA ASP A 79 -15.21 -3.63 5.82
C ASP A 79 -15.65 -2.74 6.98
N GLY A 80 -14.76 -1.88 7.44
CA GLY A 80 -15.00 -1.01 8.56
C GLY A 80 -13.72 -0.38 9.10
N SER A 81 -13.83 0.25 10.27
CA SER A 81 -12.69 0.85 10.96
C SER A 81 -12.73 0.51 12.44
N LEU A 82 -11.57 0.22 13.00
CA LEU A 82 -11.35 0.01 14.42
C LEU A 82 -10.38 1.09 14.92
N THR A 83 -10.65 1.65 16.10
CA THR A 83 -9.71 2.56 16.76
C THR A 83 -9.28 1.95 18.06
N PHE A 84 -7.97 1.92 18.28
CA PHE A 84 -7.37 1.49 19.54
C PHE A 84 -6.61 2.64 20.17
N LYS A 85 -6.66 2.69 21.49
CA LYS A 85 -5.86 3.58 22.32
C LYS A 85 -4.81 2.76 23.05
N LEU A 86 -3.57 3.18 22.95
CA LEU A 86 -2.49 2.73 23.81
C LEU A 86 -2.34 3.69 24.98
N SER A 87 -2.38 3.20 26.20
CA SER A 87 -1.91 3.91 27.41
C SER A 87 -0.59 3.28 27.85
N VAL A 88 0.41 4.10 28.13
CA VAL A 88 1.69 3.66 28.70
C VAL A 88 1.94 4.35 30.02
N PHE A 89 2.54 3.63 30.96
CA PHE A 89 2.86 4.14 32.30
C PHE A 89 4.37 4.05 32.54
N ASP A 90 4.94 5.12 33.10
CA ASP A 90 6.35 5.15 33.48
C ASP A 90 6.60 4.68 34.93
N ASN A 91 7.86 4.62 35.34
CA ASN A 91 8.26 4.22 36.68
C ASN A 91 7.89 5.25 37.79
N ASP A 92 7.44 6.42 37.40
CA ASP A 92 6.90 7.47 38.29
C ASP A 92 5.36 7.49 38.30
N PHE A 93 4.73 6.50 37.60
CA PHE A 93 3.28 6.34 37.43
C PHE A 93 2.59 7.50 36.65
N ASN A 94 3.34 8.20 35.80
CA ASN A 94 2.72 9.10 34.84
C ASN A 94 2.18 8.30 33.65
N GLU A 95 1.07 8.78 33.06
CA GLU A 95 0.42 8.16 31.89
C GLU A 95 0.61 9.04 30.63
N ALA A 96 0.84 8.39 29.51
CA ALA A 96 0.67 8.98 28.19
C ALA A 96 -0.19 8.07 27.32
N THR A 97 -0.86 8.64 26.33
CA THR A 97 -1.74 7.88 25.42
C THR A 97 -1.51 8.28 23.98
N ASP A 98 -1.71 7.31 23.08
CA ASP A 98 -1.72 7.49 21.64
C ASP A 98 -2.80 6.61 21.01
N GLU A 99 -3.22 6.92 19.78
CA GLU A 99 -4.29 6.21 19.09
C GLU A 99 -3.82 5.72 17.73
N VAL A 100 -4.26 4.51 17.36
CA VAL A 100 -4.06 3.92 16.03
C VAL A 100 -5.39 3.53 15.42
N VAL A 101 -5.56 3.79 14.13
CA VAL A 101 -6.74 3.41 13.35
C VAL A 101 -6.39 2.27 12.42
N ILE A 102 -7.20 1.20 12.48
CA ILE A 102 -7.12 0.06 11.57
C ILE A 102 -8.32 0.12 10.63
N THR A 103 -8.08 0.37 9.35
CA THR A 103 -9.10 0.37 8.30
C THR A 103 -9.17 -1.01 7.67
N ILE A 104 -10.33 -1.65 7.72
CA ILE A 104 -10.57 -2.97 7.11
C ILE A 104 -11.30 -2.73 5.81
N SER A 105 -10.72 -3.18 4.71
CA SER A 105 -11.28 -3.02 3.38
C SER A 105 -11.06 -4.27 2.55
N SER A 106 -12.07 -4.71 1.84
CA SER A 106 -11.95 -5.81 0.89
C SER A 106 -11.03 -5.42 -0.26
N PRO A 107 -10.10 -6.30 -0.67
CA PRO A 107 -9.24 -6.00 -1.79
C PRO A 107 -10.05 -5.75 -3.06
N ILE A 108 -9.69 -4.70 -3.79
CA ILE A 108 -10.17 -4.45 -5.15
C ILE A 108 -9.16 -5.02 -6.16
N THR A 109 -9.61 -5.28 -7.37
CA THR A 109 -8.73 -5.81 -8.40
C THR A 109 -7.83 -4.71 -8.97
N ILE A 110 -6.65 -5.09 -9.50
CA ILE A 110 -5.79 -4.16 -10.23
C ILE A 110 -6.57 -3.57 -11.43
N GLN A 111 -7.42 -4.39 -12.06
CA GLN A 111 -8.28 -3.93 -13.13
C GLN A 111 -9.25 -2.83 -12.69
N ASP A 112 -9.83 -2.90 -11.49
CA ASP A 112 -10.70 -1.84 -10.96
C ASP A 112 -9.95 -0.52 -10.74
N ILE A 113 -8.65 -0.61 -10.42
CA ILE A 113 -7.78 0.56 -10.27
C ILE A 113 -7.45 1.16 -11.64
N GLN A 114 -7.05 0.33 -12.60
CA GLN A 114 -6.50 0.75 -13.88
C GLN A 114 -7.55 1.15 -14.92
N TYR A 115 -8.67 0.39 -14.97
CA TYR A 115 -9.60 0.51 -16.08
C TYR A 115 -10.33 1.84 -16.12
N THR A 116 -10.18 2.55 -17.23
CA THR A 116 -10.93 3.76 -17.55
C THR A 116 -11.19 3.83 -19.07
N THR A 117 -12.31 4.41 -19.45
CA THR A 117 -12.63 4.76 -20.84
C THR A 117 -12.54 6.26 -21.08
N VAL A 118 -12.14 7.00 -20.04
CA VAL A 118 -12.06 8.46 -20.09
C VAL A 118 -10.61 8.88 -20.24
N GLN A 119 -10.29 9.57 -21.32
CA GLN A 119 -8.98 10.10 -21.56
C GLN A 119 -8.75 11.34 -20.67
N GLY A 120 -7.66 11.31 -19.90
CA GLY A 120 -7.22 12.40 -19.04
C GLY A 120 -6.36 13.43 -19.77
N GLN A 121 -5.48 14.11 -19.03
CA GLN A 121 -4.64 15.17 -19.58
C GLN A 121 -3.57 14.63 -20.54
N TYR A 122 -2.99 13.48 -20.22
CA TYR A 122 -1.89 12.89 -21.01
C TYR A 122 -2.36 11.64 -21.75
N CYS A 123 -3.03 10.70 -21.08
CA CYS A 123 -3.60 9.49 -21.66
C CYS A 123 -4.84 9.00 -20.89
N TYR A 124 -5.01 7.71 -20.66
CA TYR A 124 -6.11 7.12 -19.89
C TYR A 124 -5.68 7.01 -18.43
N GLU A 125 -6.03 8.03 -17.65
CA GLU A 125 -5.65 8.16 -16.25
C GLU A 125 -6.70 7.52 -15.34
N THR A 126 -6.26 6.80 -14.30
CA THR A 126 -7.19 6.19 -13.35
C THR A 126 -8.06 7.24 -12.64
N PRO A 127 -9.37 6.97 -12.47
CA PRO A 127 -10.23 7.84 -11.66
C PRO A 127 -9.95 7.75 -10.16
N MET A 128 -9.09 6.81 -9.71
CA MET A 128 -8.80 6.53 -8.31
C MET A 128 -7.54 7.24 -7.79
N ALA A 129 -6.95 8.14 -8.55
CA ALA A 129 -5.75 8.87 -8.12
C ALA A 129 -5.99 9.61 -6.79
N GLY A 130 -5.11 9.38 -5.82
CA GLY A 130 -5.19 9.89 -4.44
C GLY A 130 -5.96 9.00 -3.46
N GLU A 131 -6.63 7.94 -3.93
CA GLU A 131 -7.33 7.00 -3.06
C GLU A 131 -6.35 5.97 -2.46
N THR A 132 -6.57 5.61 -1.20
CA THR A 132 -5.89 4.47 -0.58
C THR A 132 -6.70 3.21 -0.84
N VAL A 133 -6.05 2.21 -1.41
CA VAL A 133 -6.67 0.95 -1.82
C VAL A 133 -5.97 -0.24 -1.20
N ILE A 134 -6.69 -1.36 -1.04
CA ILE A 134 -6.11 -2.67 -0.82
C ILE A 134 -6.25 -3.46 -2.11
N THR A 135 -5.15 -3.98 -2.61
CA THR A 135 -5.14 -4.81 -3.83
C THR A 135 -4.18 -5.98 -3.69
N SER A 136 -4.30 -6.95 -4.60
CA SER A 136 -3.42 -8.12 -4.62
C SER A 136 -2.95 -8.45 -6.03
N GLY A 137 -1.79 -9.08 -6.12
CA GLY A 137 -1.25 -9.55 -7.38
C GLY A 137 0.03 -10.34 -7.20
N VAL A 138 0.46 -11.00 -8.28
CA VAL A 138 1.73 -11.72 -8.34
C VAL A 138 2.82 -10.77 -8.84
N VAL A 139 3.96 -10.78 -8.16
CA VAL A 139 5.15 -10.01 -8.57
C VAL A 139 5.71 -10.60 -9.86
N THR A 140 5.67 -9.83 -10.93
CA THR A 140 6.11 -10.27 -12.25
C THR A 140 7.52 -9.79 -12.62
N ALA A 141 7.94 -8.67 -12.04
CA ALA A 141 9.30 -8.17 -12.18
C ALA A 141 9.68 -7.30 -10.98
N VAL A 142 10.96 -7.31 -10.64
CA VAL A 142 11.55 -6.42 -9.63
C VAL A 142 12.62 -5.58 -10.32
N LYS A 143 12.53 -4.27 -10.20
CA LYS A 143 13.52 -3.36 -10.77
C LYS A 143 14.82 -3.44 -9.95
N PRO A 144 15.96 -3.79 -10.55
CA PRO A 144 17.22 -3.82 -9.83
C PRO A 144 17.69 -2.41 -9.45
N GLY A 145 18.32 -2.28 -8.27
CA GLY A 145 18.89 -1.02 -7.83
C GLY A 145 18.70 -0.75 -6.33
N ALA A 146 19.07 0.46 -5.90
CA ALA A 146 18.98 0.87 -4.50
C ALA A 146 17.52 1.06 -4.02
N TYR A 147 16.58 1.08 -4.94
CA TYR A 147 15.15 1.24 -4.68
C TYR A 147 14.39 0.10 -5.37
N PRO A 148 14.06 -0.97 -4.66
CA PRO A 148 13.44 -2.17 -5.23
C PRO A 148 11.95 -1.95 -5.52
N ASN A 149 11.67 -1.17 -6.56
CA ASN A 149 10.33 -1.06 -7.11
C ASN A 149 9.99 -2.33 -7.88
N PHE A 150 8.71 -2.66 -7.97
CA PHE A 150 8.28 -3.90 -8.60
C PHE A 150 6.95 -3.75 -9.34
N PHE A 151 6.63 -4.76 -10.13
CA PHE A 151 5.38 -4.84 -10.88
C PHE A 151 4.53 -5.98 -10.33
N LEU A 152 3.24 -5.69 -10.13
CA LEU A 152 2.23 -6.70 -9.80
C LEU A 152 1.35 -6.95 -11.01
N THR A 153 0.96 -8.20 -11.18
CA THR A 153 -0.05 -8.58 -12.17
C THR A 153 -1.16 -9.38 -11.48
N GLN A 154 -2.39 -9.00 -11.74
CA GLN A 154 -3.56 -9.73 -11.28
C GLN A 154 -3.61 -11.10 -11.97
N PRO A 155 -3.69 -12.22 -11.22
CA PRO A 155 -3.78 -13.56 -11.82
C PRO A 155 -4.95 -13.68 -12.78
N GLY A 156 -4.67 -14.19 -14.00
CA GLY A 156 -5.67 -14.42 -15.03
C GLY A 156 -6.13 -13.19 -15.82
N ALA A 157 -5.57 -12.01 -15.55
CA ALA A 157 -5.86 -10.81 -16.34
C ALA A 157 -5.29 -10.92 -17.76
N ASN A 158 -6.09 -10.52 -18.74
CA ASN A 158 -5.67 -10.43 -20.15
C ASN A 158 -5.35 -8.99 -20.56
N SER A 159 -5.80 -8.01 -19.78
CA SER A 159 -5.54 -6.58 -19.93
C SER A 159 -5.89 -5.86 -18.65
N TRP A 160 -5.38 -4.64 -18.45
CA TRP A 160 -5.66 -3.76 -17.29
C TRP A 160 -5.30 -4.38 -15.92
N GLY A 161 -4.53 -5.46 -15.93
CA GLY A 161 -4.21 -6.21 -14.72
C GLY A 161 -2.78 -6.03 -14.23
N GLY A 162 -2.03 -5.10 -14.77
CA GLY A 162 -0.67 -4.76 -14.34
C GLY A 162 -0.65 -3.46 -13.54
N ILE A 163 0.19 -3.36 -12.50
CA ILE A 163 0.42 -2.10 -11.80
C ILE A 163 1.85 -2.03 -11.27
N TYR A 164 2.43 -0.84 -11.35
CA TYR A 164 3.75 -0.56 -10.82
C TYR A 164 3.66 -0.13 -9.36
N VAL A 165 4.52 -0.67 -8.50
CA VAL A 165 4.64 -0.28 -7.09
C VAL A 165 5.94 0.49 -6.92
N TYR A 166 5.81 1.78 -6.66
CA TYR A 166 6.93 2.69 -6.38
C TYR A 166 7.06 2.89 -4.87
N ASP A 167 7.67 1.90 -4.24
CA ASP A 167 7.87 1.89 -2.78
C ASP A 167 9.11 1.08 -2.41
N THR A 168 9.86 1.54 -1.42
CA THR A 168 11.11 0.90 -0.97
C THR A 168 10.97 0.11 0.33
N SER A 169 9.83 0.16 0.97
CA SER A 169 9.57 -0.54 2.24
C SER A 169 9.35 -2.05 2.03
N VAL A 170 8.93 -2.44 0.82
CA VAL A 170 8.63 -3.83 0.46
C VAL A 170 9.74 -4.38 -0.46
N SER A 171 10.26 -5.58 -0.15
CA SER A 171 11.33 -6.23 -0.93
C SER A 171 10.91 -7.64 -1.37
N PRO A 172 9.98 -7.76 -2.32
CA PRO A 172 9.44 -9.05 -2.74
C PRO A 172 10.37 -9.77 -3.73
N GLN A 173 10.07 -11.05 -3.97
CA GLN A 173 10.67 -11.85 -5.02
C GLN A 173 9.69 -12.04 -6.18
N VAL A 174 10.21 -12.23 -7.39
CA VAL A 174 9.38 -12.62 -8.54
C VAL A 174 8.68 -13.93 -8.23
N GLY A 175 7.36 -13.97 -8.44
CA GLY A 175 6.50 -15.11 -8.10
C GLY A 175 5.89 -15.05 -6.69
N ASP A 176 6.19 -14.05 -5.88
CA ASP A 176 5.43 -13.80 -4.66
C ASP A 176 4.05 -13.23 -5.01
N GLU A 177 3.01 -13.72 -4.37
CA GLU A 177 1.67 -13.13 -4.42
C GLU A 177 1.50 -12.28 -3.16
N LEU A 178 1.24 -11.00 -3.36
CA LEU A 178 1.13 -10.01 -2.30
C LEU A 178 -0.30 -9.48 -2.19
N VAL A 179 -0.71 -9.18 -0.96
CA VAL A 179 -1.75 -8.18 -0.66
C VAL A 179 -1.03 -6.96 -0.09
N LEU A 180 -1.39 -5.78 -0.54
CA LEU A 180 -0.83 -4.54 -0.02
C LEU A 180 -1.89 -3.43 0.04
N SER A 181 -1.71 -2.52 1.00
CA SER A 181 -2.44 -1.26 1.09
C SER A 181 -1.51 -0.13 0.67
N ALA A 182 -1.95 0.68 -0.29
CA ALA A 182 -1.13 1.75 -0.86
C ALA A 182 -2.01 2.87 -1.44
N THR A 183 -1.41 4.02 -1.70
CA THR A 183 -2.07 5.14 -2.38
C THR A 183 -1.91 5.01 -3.89
N VAL A 184 -3.01 5.15 -4.62
CA VAL A 184 -2.99 5.22 -6.09
C VAL A 184 -2.46 6.59 -6.52
N ASN A 185 -1.50 6.60 -7.42
CA ASN A 185 -0.90 7.82 -7.94
C ASN A 185 -0.80 7.77 -9.47
N GLU A 186 -1.04 8.90 -10.12
CA GLU A 186 -0.80 9.12 -11.53
C GLU A 186 0.48 9.91 -11.75
N TYR A 187 1.42 9.35 -12.48
CA TYR A 187 2.66 10.02 -12.85
C TYR A 187 2.80 10.09 -14.38
N TYR A 188 2.36 11.21 -14.97
CA TYR A 188 2.30 11.39 -16.43
C TYR A 188 1.53 10.29 -17.16
N SER A 189 0.33 9.97 -16.69
CA SER A 189 -0.51 8.85 -17.14
C SER A 189 0.11 7.46 -16.95
N PHE A 190 1.02 7.32 -16.02
CA PHE A 190 1.52 6.04 -15.55
C PHE A 190 0.93 5.75 -14.19
N THR A 191 -0.05 4.84 -14.14
CA THR A 191 -0.72 4.48 -12.89
C THR A 191 0.21 3.63 -12.02
N GLN A 192 0.43 4.08 -10.80
CA GLN A 192 1.31 3.42 -9.84
C GLN A 192 0.74 3.43 -8.43
N LEU A 193 1.24 2.54 -7.59
CA LEU A 193 1.01 2.52 -6.15
C LEU A 193 2.21 3.11 -5.43
N ILE A 194 1.96 4.03 -4.50
CA ILE A 194 2.97 4.68 -3.64
C ILE A 194 2.55 4.57 -2.17
N ASP A 195 3.45 4.91 -1.26
CA ASP A 195 3.17 5.00 0.18
C ASP A 195 2.50 3.72 0.71
N VAL A 196 3.18 2.58 0.55
CA VAL A 196 2.69 1.29 1.04
C VAL A 196 2.64 1.31 2.56
N THR A 197 1.43 1.22 3.13
CA THR A 197 1.19 1.25 4.58
C THR A 197 1.16 -0.14 5.20
N SER A 198 0.82 -1.16 4.41
CA SER A 198 0.90 -2.56 4.84
C SER A 198 1.11 -3.49 3.65
N SER A 199 1.81 -4.58 3.87
CA SER A 199 1.97 -5.63 2.87
C SER A 199 2.08 -7.00 3.53
N SER A 200 1.55 -8.03 2.87
CA SER A 200 1.73 -9.43 3.29
C SER A 200 1.87 -10.34 2.08
N THR A 201 2.72 -11.36 2.21
CA THR A 201 2.86 -12.41 1.18
C THR A 201 1.84 -13.50 1.44
N ILE A 202 0.96 -13.76 0.47
CA ILE A 202 -0.05 -14.82 0.51
C ILE A 202 0.59 -16.15 0.13
N SER A 203 1.39 -16.15 -0.94
CA SER A 203 2.05 -17.34 -1.47
C SER A 203 3.33 -16.96 -2.19
N SER A 204 4.24 -17.91 -2.42
CA SER A 204 5.49 -17.71 -3.14
C SER A 204 5.72 -18.80 -4.18
N GLY A 205 6.57 -18.51 -5.17
CA GLY A 205 6.91 -19.45 -6.24
C GLY A 205 5.80 -19.62 -7.27
N ASN A 206 4.88 -18.65 -7.37
CA ASN A 206 3.85 -18.64 -8.39
C ASN A 206 4.48 -18.51 -9.79
N SER A 207 3.86 -19.19 -10.76
CA SER A 207 4.34 -19.12 -12.14
C SER A 207 4.07 -17.73 -12.73
N VAL A 208 5.12 -17.12 -13.24
CA VAL A 208 5.06 -15.82 -13.94
C VAL A 208 5.17 -16.10 -15.45
N ASN A 209 4.04 -15.97 -16.15
CA ASN A 209 3.98 -16.21 -17.59
C ASN A 209 3.64 -14.91 -18.31
N PRO A 210 4.46 -14.46 -19.28
CA PRO A 210 4.13 -13.28 -20.05
C PRO A 210 2.91 -13.53 -20.96
N LEU A 211 2.05 -12.52 -21.03
CA LEU A 211 0.93 -12.52 -21.97
C LEU A 211 1.47 -12.36 -23.40
N SER A 212 1.13 -13.28 -24.31
CA SER A 212 1.52 -13.18 -25.73
C SER A 212 0.57 -12.24 -26.45
N ILE A 213 1.11 -11.17 -27.00
CA ILE A 213 0.38 -10.13 -27.74
C ILE A 213 1.10 -9.80 -29.06
N SER A 214 0.43 -9.09 -29.94
CA SER A 214 1.05 -8.49 -31.13
C SER A 214 1.55 -7.06 -30.83
N THR A 215 2.48 -6.55 -31.63
CA THR A 215 2.92 -5.16 -31.52
C THR A 215 1.79 -4.18 -31.85
N GLY A 216 0.88 -4.54 -32.74
CA GLY A 216 -0.31 -3.74 -33.06
C GLY A 216 -1.28 -3.56 -31.88
N ASP A 217 -1.31 -4.51 -30.94
CA ASP A 217 -2.15 -4.40 -29.73
C ASP A 217 -1.61 -3.35 -28.77
N LEU A 218 -0.30 -3.11 -28.75
CA LEU A 218 0.31 -2.05 -27.94
C LEU A 218 0.03 -0.67 -28.55
N GLY A 219 -0.05 -0.59 -29.86
CA GLY A 219 -0.27 0.66 -30.56
C GLY A 219 0.91 1.63 -30.45
N ILE A 220 0.69 2.84 -30.91
CA ILE A 220 1.61 3.98 -30.75
C ILE A 220 0.91 5.05 -29.94
N ALA A 221 1.63 5.64 -29.01
CA ALA A 221 1.23 6.80 -28.18
C ALA A 221 -0.27 6.81 -27.76
N CYS A 222 -0.55 6.59 -26.51
CA CYS A 222 -1.87 6.76 -25.89
C CYS A 222 -3.02 6.02 -26.63
N SER A 223 -2.84 4.74 -26.95
CA SER A 223 -3.94 3.92 -27.46
C SER A 223 -4.68 3.25 -26.32
N PHE A 224 -6.01 3.18 -26.39
CA PHE A 224 -6.83 2.53 -25.38
C PHE A 224 -6.47 1.04 -25.21
N GLU A 225 -6.20 0.37 -26.32
CA GLU A 225 -5.77 -1.02 -26.34
C GLU A 225 -4.39 -1.18 -25.68
N GLY A 226 -3.43 -0.31 -26.01
CA GLY A 226 -2.08 -0.32 -25.47
C GLY A 226 -2.04 -0.04 -23.97
N GLU A 227 -2.86 0.88 -23.52
CA GLU A 227 -3.01 1.19 -22.09
C GLU A 227 -3.42 -0.01 -21.26
N GLY A 228 -4.25 -0.89 -21.83
CA GLY A 228 -4.66 -2.14 -21.18
C GLY A 228 -3.49 -3.09 -20.87
N TYR A 229 -2.30 -2.86 -21.43
CA TYR A 229 -1.08 -3.64 -21.16
C TYR A 229 -0.07 -2.88 -20.28
N GLU A 230 -0.43 -1.70 -19.81
CA GLU A 230 0.44 -0.93 -18.92
C GLU A 230 0.84 -1.78 -17.71
N SER A 231 2.13 -1.76 -17.36
CA SER A 231 2.72 -2.50 -16.24
C SER A 231 2.52 -4.02 -16.27
N MET A 232 2.01 -4.60 -17.37
CA MET A 232 1.88 -6.04 -17.55
C MET A 232 3.16 -6.66 -18.14
N LEU A 233 3.45 -7.89 -17.74
CA LEU A 233 4.51 -8.67 -18.36
C LEU A 233 3.99 -9.25 -19.70
N VAL A 234 4.44 -8.71 -20.81
CA VAL A 234 4.03 -9.11 -22.15
C VAL A 234 5.16 -9.74 -22.95
N LYS A 235 4.81 -10.53 -23.95
CA LYS A 235 5.73 -11.13 -24.89
C LYS A 235 5.23 -10.90 -26.33
N VAL A 236 6.07 -10.26 -27.11
CA VAL A 236 5.93 -10.19 -28.57
C VAL A 236 6.89 -11.16 -29.24
N SER A 237 6.56 -11.65 -30.43
CA SER A 237 7.36 -12.66 -31.17
C SER A 237 7.48 -12.26 -32.62
N ASN A 238 8.53 -12.77 -33.29
CA ASN A 238 8.80 -12.54 -34.73
C ASN A 238 8.94 -11.04 -35.08
N ILE A 239 9.49 -10.26 -34.15
CA ILE A 239 9.63 -8.81 -34.32
C ILE A 239 10.78 -8.46 -35.29
N THR A 240 10.58 -7.35 -35.99
CA THR A 240 11.63 -6.60 -36.69
C THR A 240 11.90 -5.31 -35.91
N ILE A 241 13.15 -4.97 -35.67
CA ILE A 241 13.53 -3.67 -35.11
C ILE A 241 13.60 -2.69 -36.27
N GLU A 242 12.72 -1.69 -36.29
CA GLU A 242 12.61 -0.71 -37.39
C GLU A 242 13.42 0.56 -37.12
N GLY A 243 13.79 0.80 -35.84
CA GLY A 243 14.59 1.96 -35.47
C GLY A 243 14.65 2.19 -33.96
N ILE A 244 15.07 3.39 -33.63
CA ILE A 244 15.09 3.95 -32.27
C ILE A 244 14.40 5.31 -32.35
N ASP A 245 13.46 5.57 -31.45
CA ASP A 245 12.74 6.83 -31.40
C ASP A 245 13.62 7.97 -30.82
N GLU A 246 13.06 9.17 -30.75
CA GLU A 246 13.75 10.36 -30.20
C GLU A 246 14.08 10.26 -28.71
N PHE A 247 13.46 9.33 -27.98
CA PHE A 247 13.67 9.05 -26.56
C PHE A 247 14.64 7.90 -26.31
N GLY A 248 15.09 7.21 -27.38
CA GLY A 248 16.01 6.08 -27.28
C GLY A 248 15.33 4.72 -27.14
N ASN A 249 14.01 4.62 -27.32
CA ASN A 249 13.27 3.38 -27.29
C ASN A 249 13.33 2.67 -28.65
N TRP A 250 13.31 1.36 -28.63
CA TRP A 250 13.28 0.56 -29.86
C TRP A 250 11.87 0.57 -30.46
N VAL A 251 11.78 0.92 -31.72
CA VAL A 251 10.56 0.76 -32.51
C VAL A 251 10.55 -0.64 -33.09
N ILE A 252 9.57 -1.44 -32.72
CA ILE A 252 9.43 -2.84 -33.08
C ILE A 252 8.13 -3.11 -33.81
N ASN A 253 8.14 -4.13 -34.69
CA ASN A 253 6.99 -4.51 -35.51
C ASN A 253 7.01 -6.01 -35.79
N ASP A 254 5.93 -6.72 -35.57
CA ASP A 254 5.73 -8.14 -35.92
C ASP A 254 4.87 -8.32 -37.18
N GLY A 255 4.55 -7.25 -37.88
CA GLY A 255 3.71 -7.19 -39.05
C GLY A 255 2.26 -6.81 -38.80
N SER A 256 1.85 -6.65 -37.52
CA SER A 256 0.49 -6.22 -37.14
C SER A 256 0.40 -4.70 -36.95
N GLY A 257 1.52 -4.05 -36.68
CA GLY A 257 1.64 -2.62 -36.43
C GLY A 257 2.90 -2.30 -35.62
N GLN A 258 3.34 -1.06 -35.63
CA GLN A 258 4.48 -0.58 -34.83
C GLN A 258 4.07 -0.31 -33.38
N THR A 259 5.02 -0.44 -32.49
CA THR A 259 4.95 0.05 -31.10
C THR A 259 6.31 0.57 -30.65
#